data_ec46847ee5e4bee2017a2852c731c4f7
#
_entry.id   ec46847ee5e4bee2017a2852c731c4f7
#
_cell.length_a   1.000
_cell.length_b   1.000
_cell.length_c   1.000
_cell.angle_alpha   90.00
_cell.angle_beta   90.00
_cell.angle_gamma   90.00
#
_symmetry.space_group_name_H-M   'P 1'
#
loop_
_entity.id
_entity.type
_entity.pdbx_description
1 polymer ?
#
loop_
_entity_poly.entity_id
_entity_poly.type
_entity_poly.pdbx_seq_one_letter_code
_entity_poly.pdbx_strand_id
1 'polypeptide(L)'
;MKMHRFFIAGSLAWIVSASMTAYAAQPNPHAGHNGDQHPVIEIPLHVAAPRIELDMSRDDMSGYNLHIDYDRFELESPRFANDDSEQFLEGHAHLYINGEKIQRLYGSDLHIPGKLLKPGFNQVTVTLNAHDHSTWSRGGKRILATLFVQLDKKELVLHRFSTSPLGGNKQIAKLSQPKS
;
A
#
# COMPACT_ATOMS: atom_id res chain seq x y z
N MET A 1 23.31 -94.33 13.53
CA MET A 1 22.08 -93.55 13.85
C MET A 1 22.44 -92.06 13.89
N LYS A 2 22.25 -91.31 12.75
CA LYS A 2 22.66 -89.88 12.61
C LYS A 2 21.37 -89.02 12.66
N MET A 3 21.25 -88.22 13.69
CA MET A 3 20.19 -87.25 13.81
C MET A 3 20.56 -85.94 13.05
N HIS A 4 19.73 -85.60 12.08
CA HIS A 4 19.86 -84.31 11.37
C HIS A 4 19.08 -83.28 12.07
N ARG A 5 19.75 -82.21 12.53
CA ARG A 5 19.11 -81.04 13.09
C ARG A 5 18.82 -80.03 11.96
N PHE A 6 17.55 -79.77 11.71
CA PHE A 6 17.11 -78.64 10.84
C PHE A 6 17.16 -77.33 11.61
N PHE A 7 17.95 -76.38 11.12
CA PHE A 7 17.92 -74.99 11.55
C PHE A 7 16.92 -74.24 10.69
N ILE A 8 15.87 -73.71 11.28
CA ILE A 8 14.92 -72.77 10.66
C ILE A 8 15.45 -71.39 10.94
N ALA A 9 15.96 -70.70 9.88
CA ALA A 9 16.33 -69.29 9.93
C ALA A 9 15.09 -68.42 9.77
N GLY A 10 14.62 -67.82 10.83
CA GLY A 10 13.52 -66.85 10.81
C GLY A 10 14.07 -65.51 10.38
N SER A 11 13.69 -65.03 9.21
CA SER A 11 13.99 -63.71 8.73
C SER A 11 13.04 -62.69 9.37
N LEU A 12 13.55 -61.85 10.28
CA LEU A 12 12.81 -60.76 10.90
C LEU A 12 12.83 -59.57 9.91
N ALA A 13 11.71 -59.31 9.22
CA ALA A 13 11.53 -58.15 8.38
C ALA A 13 11.22 -56.92 9.28
N TRP A 14 12.14 -56.00 9.31
CA TRP A 14 11.93 -54.67 9.93
C TRP A 14 11.08 -53.79 9.03
N ILE A 15 9.83 -53.57 9.39
CA ILE A 15 8.98 -52.58 8.77
C ILE A 15 9.34 -51.20 9.35
N VAL A 16 10.07 -50.40 8.58
CA VAL A 16 10.33 -49.01 8.90
C VAL A 16 9.11 -48.21 8.48
N SER A 17 8.25 -47.93 9.45
CA SER A 17 7.12 -46.97 9.27
C SER A 17 7.68 -45.56 9.23
N ALA A 18 7.83 -44.99 8.03
CA ALA A 18 8.13 -43.57 7.84
C ALA A 18 6.88 -42.75 8.23
N SER A 19 6.87 -42.20 9.45
CA SER A 19 5.88 -41.23 9.88
C SER A 19 6.15 -39.95 9.13
N MET A 20 5.39 -39.68 8.06
CA MET A 20 5.31 -38.34 7.47
C MET A 20 4.60 -37.43 8.47
N THR A 21 5.37 -36.68 9.26
CA THR A 21 4.83 -35.52 9.99
C THR A 21 4.46 -34.47 8.95
N ALA A 22 3.14 -34.33 8.70
CA ALA A 22 2.62 -33.19 7.98
C ALA A 22 2.97 -31.93 8.78
N TYR A 23 3.91 -31.13 8.26
CA TYR A 23 4.13 -29.78 8.74
C TYR A 23 2.86 -28.98 8.43
N ALA A 24 1.97 -28.88 9.42
CA ALA A 24 0.91 -27.90 9.36
C ALA A 24 1.59 -26.54 9.24
N ALA A 25 1.33 -25.84 8.14
CA ALA A 25 1.79 -24.48 7.96
C ALA A 25 1.32 -23.66 9.17
N GLN A 26 2.27 -23.15 9.95
CA GLN A 26 1.96 -22.28 11.08
C GLN A 26 1.20 -21.07 10.53
N PRO A 27 0.07 -20.69 11.12
CA PRO A 27 -0.59 -19.44 10.74
C PRO A 27 0.42 -18.31 10.88
N ASN A 28 0.62 -17.57 9.81
CA ASN A 28 1.51 -16.42 9.81
C ASN A 28 1.00 -15.43 10.88
N PRO A 29 1.72 -15.15 11.97
CA PRO A 29 1.26 -14.23 13.01
C PRO A 29 1.09 -12.78 12.50
N HIS A 30 1.52 -12.50 11.27
CA HIS A 30 1.31 -11.22 10.59
C HIS A 30 0.06 -11.21 9.69
N ALA A 31 -0.70 -12.30 9.59
CA ALA A 31 -1.98 -12.34 8.86
C ALA A 31 -3.13 -11.61 9.59
N GLY A 32 -2.88 -10.99 10.74
CA GLY A 32 -3.88 -10.34 11.59
C GLY A 32 -4.12 -8.85 11.35
N HIS A 33 -3.40 -8.20 10.46
CA HIS A 33 -3.79 -6.88 9.97
C HIS A 33 -4.50 -7.08 8.63
N ASN A 34 -5.80 -7.38 8.71
CA ASN A 34 -6.73 -7.00 7.67
C ASN A 34 -6.62 -5.47 7.57
N GLY A 35 -5.62 -4.98 6.83
CA GLY A 35 -5.61 -3.60 6.39
C GLY A 35 -6.99 -3.34 5.84
N ASP A 36 -7.67 -2.31 6.32
CA ASP A 36 -9.04 -1.95 5.96
C ASP A 36 -9.29 -2.28 4.49
N GLN A 37 -9.91 -3.44 4.23
CA GLN A 37 -10.29 -3.81 2.88
C GLN A 37 -11.55 -3.03 2.56
N HIS A 38 -11.38 -1.72 2.34
CA HIS A 38 -12.48 -0.92 1.86
C HIS A 38 -13.02 -1.53 0.56
N PRO A 39 -14.33 -1.59 0.38
CA PRO A 39 -14.93 -1.93 -0.90
C PRO A 39 -14.30 -1.08 -2.01
N VAL A 40 -14.33 -1.57 -3.23
CA VAL A 40 -13.78 -0.88 -4.39
C VAL A 40 -14.93 -0.44 -5.28
N ILE A 41 -14.97 0.84 -5.63
CA ILE A 41 -15.92 1.39 -6.61
C ILE A 41 -15.19 1.62 -7.93
N GLU A 42 -15.68 1.00 -9.00
CA GLU A 42 -15.13 1.20 -10.33
C GLU A 42 -15.69 2.48 -10.94
N ILE A 43 -14.79 3.37 -11.38
CA ILE A 43 -15.15 4.59 -12.08
C ILE A 43 -15.58 4.22 -13.51
N PRO A 44 -16.80 4.60 -13.97
CA PRO A 44 -17.27 4.30 -15.31
C PRO A 44 -16.32 4.85 -16.39
N LEU A 45 -16.18 4.15 -17.51
CA LEU A 45 -15.21 4.51 -18.55
C LEU A 45 -15.44 5.91 -19.16
N HIS A 46 -16.67 6.40 -19.17
CA HIS A 46 -17.01 7.74 -19.67
C HIS A 46 -16.68 8.87 -18.69
N VAL A 47 -16.43 8.55 -17.41
CA VAL A 47 -16.01 9.51 -16.39
C VAL A 47 -14.48 9.56 -16.35
N ALA A 48 -13.89 10.75 -16.38
CA ALA A 48 -12.44 10.88 -16.30
C ALA A 48 -11.93 10.46 -14.91
N ALA A 49 -10.97 9.53 -14.86
CA ALA A 49 -10.41 9.09 -13.60
C ALA A 49 -9.54 10.19 -12.95
N PRO A 50 -9.57 10.31 -11.63
CA PRO A 50 -8.70 11.23 -10.90
C PRO A 50 -7.22 10.93 -11.12
N ARG A 51 -6.41 11.98 -11.00
CA ARG A 51 -4.97 11.86 -10.85
C ARG A 51 -4.59 12.27 -9.44
N ILE A 52 -3.59 11.59 -8.88
CA ILE A 52 -3.02 11.89 -7.58
C ILE A 52 -1.51 11.74 -7.64
N GLU A 53 -0.79 12.72 -7.12
CA GLU A 53 0.65 12.71 -6.93
C GLU A 53 0.98 13.20 -5.52
N LEU A 54 2.11 12.76 -4.98
CA LEU A 54 2.56 13.14 -3.65
C LEU A 54 3.93 13.81 -3.72
N ASP A 55 4.11 14.81 -2.91
CA ASP A 55 5.42 15.38 -2.60
C ASP A 55 5.62 15.52 -1.11
N MET A 56 6.87 15.45 -0.65
CA MET A 56 7.20 15.54 0.76
C MET A 56 8.49 16.32 0.97
N SER A 57 8.48 17.21 1.94
CA SER A 57 9.63 18.00 2.37
C SER A 57 9.85 17.87 3.87
N ARG A 58 11.07 18.17 4.33
CA ARG A 58 11.31 18.34 5.76
C ARG A 58 10.65 19.61 6.24
N ASP A 59 10.07 19.56 7.43
CA ASP A 59 9.64 20.75 8.14
C ASP A 59 10.81 21.32 8.93
N ASP A 60 10.96 22.65 8.93
CA ASP A 60 12.09 23.33 9.57
C ASP A 60 12.09 23.18 11.09
N MET A 61 10.92 22.99 11.69
CA MET A 61 10.79 22.85 13.14
C MET A 61 10.82 21.38 13.56
N SER A 62 10.02 20.53 12.92
CA SER A 62 10.01 19.09 13.23
C SER A 62 9.18 18.31 12.24
N GLY A 63 9.59 17.08 11.90
CA GLY A 63 8.80 16.19 11.04
C GLY A 63 8.88 16.55 9.57
N TYR A 64 7.75 16.41 8.87
CA TYR A 64 7.69 16.52 7.41
C TYR A 64 6.36 17.11 6.97
N ASN A 65 6.36 17.84 5.86
CA ASN A 65 5.17 18.34 5.20
C ASN A 65 4.90 17.48 3.97
N LEU A 66 3.71 16.87 3.91
CA LEU A 66 3.20 16.14 2.77
C LEU A 66 2.24 17.04 1.99
N HIS A 67 2.48 17.16 0.70
CA HIS A 67 1.58 17.81 -0.25
C HIS A 67 0.98 16.77 -1.20
N ILE A 68 -0.35 16.87 -1.43
CA ILE A 68 -1.11 16.01 -2.33
C ILE A 68 -1.57 16.87 -3.50
N ASP A 69 -1.00 16.64 -4.67
CA ASP A 69 -1.50 17.19 -5.94
C ASP A 69 -2.52 16.23 -6.53
N TYR A 70 -3.74 16.71 -6.76
CA TYR A 70 -4.81 15.91 -7.36
C TYR A 70 -5.57 16.71 -8.42
N ASP A 71 -6.12 15.99 -9.37
CA ASP A 71 -6.90 16.54 -10.49
C ASP A 71 -8.14 15.66 -10.70
N ARG A 72 -9.27 16.28 -11.04
CA ARG A 72 -10.57 15.64 -11.23
C ARG A 72 -11.08 14.85 -10.01
N PHE A 73 -10.79 15.39 -8.83
CA PHE A 73 -11.27 14.88 -7.55
C PHE A 73 -11.47 16.06 -6.60
N GLU A 74 -12.50 16.00 -5.79
CA GLU A 74 -12.76 17.00 -4.77
C GLU A 74 -12.57 16.35 -3.40
N LEU A 75 -11.57 16.86 -2.63
CA LEU A 75 -11.35 16.44 -1.24
C LEU A 75 -12.30 17.22 -0.35
N GLU A 76 -13.34 16.53 0.13
CA GLU A 76 -14.37 17.15 0.93
C GLU A 76 -14.78 16.32 2.15
N SER A 77 -15.22 17.02 3.19
CA SER A 77 -15.80 16.36 4.35
C SER A 77 -17.22 15.89 4.02
N PRO A 78 -17.65 14.71 4.51
CA PRO A 78 -19.01 14.19 4.29
C PRO A 78 -20.12 15.17 4.71
N ARG A 79 -19.80 16.16 5.55
CA ARG A 79 -20.74 17.20 5.97
C ARG A 79 -21.13 18.13 4.82
N PHE A 80 -20.28 18.28 3.84
CA PHE A 80 -20.45 19.23 2.73
C PHE A 80 -20.62 18.49 1.39
N ALA A 81 -20.72 17.15 1.42
CA ALA A 81 -20.96 16.37 0.24
C ALA A 81 -22.19 16.88 -0.53
N ASN A 82 -22.00 17.16 -1.81
CA ASN A 82 -23.06 17.58 -2.71
C ASN A 82 -23.48 16.38 -3.55
N ASP A 83 -24.76 16.01 -3.47
CA ASP A 83 -25.32 14.91 -4.29
C ASP A 83 -25.34 15.24 -5.80
N ASP A 84 -25.03 16.48 -6.19
CA ASP A 84 -25.21 17.01 -7.54
C ASP A 84 -23.92 17.11 -8.39
N SER A 85 -22.76 16.65 -7.88
CA SER A 85 -21.52 16.76 -8.66
C SER A 85 -21.38 15.66 -9.71
N GLU A 86 -22.12 15.77 -10.81
CA GLU A 86 -21.93 14.89 -11.99
C GLU A 86 -20.56 15.10 -12.65
N GLN A 87 -19.82 16.14 -12.30
CA GLN A 87 -18.63 16.58 -13.05
C GLN A 87 -17.31 16.10 -12.44
N PHE A 88 -17.24 15.91 -11.13
CA PHE A 88 -16.05 15.48 -10.44
C PHE A 88 -16.39 14.38 -9.41
N LEU A 89 -15.44 13.45 -9.24
CA LEU A 89 -15.53 12.50 -8.15
C LEU A 89 -15.15 13.23 -6.85
N GLU A 90 -15.92 13.02 -5.82
CA GLU A 90 -15.68 13.61 -4.51
C GLU A 90 -15.46 12.58 -3.42
N GLY A 91 -14.97 13.02 -2.29
CA GLY A 91 -14.77 12.20 -1.11
C GLY A 91 -13.59 12.66 -0.26
N HIS A 92 -12.93 11.73 0.36
CA HIS A 92 -11.77 12.01 1.21
C HIS A 92 -10.60 11.12 0.82
N ALA A 93 -9.42 11.43 1.35
CA ALA A 93 -8.27 10.56 1.19
C ALA A 93 -7.95 9.80 2.49
N HIS A 94 -7.29 8.66 2.39
CA HIS A 94 -6.70 7.95 3.53
C HIS A 94 -5.19 7.97 3.42
N LEU A 95 -4.54 8.38 4.51
CA LEU A 95 -3.09 8.30 4.66
C LEU A 95 -2.70 6.99 5.33
N TYR A 96 -1.74 6.31 4.72
CA TYR A 96 -1.07 5.14 5.29
C TYR A 96 0.43 5.40 5.39
N ILE A 97 1.04 4.98 6.49
CA ILE A 97 2.50 4.98 6.67
C ILE A 97 2.93 3.55 7.01
N ASN A 98 3.82 3.00 6.20
CA ASN A 98 4.32 1.63 6.35
C ASN A 98 3.20 0.56 6.42
N GLY A 99 2.08 0.81 5.70
CA GLY A 99 0.91 -0.06 5.65
C GLY A 99 -0.11 0.15 6.77
N GLU A 100 0.17 1.00 7.75
CA GLU A 100 -0.75 1.36 8.82
C GLU A 100 -1.56 2.60 8.42
N LYS A 101 -2.89 2.55 8.58
CA LYS A 101 -3.78 3.69 8.36
C LYS A 101 -3.60 4.70 9.48
N ILE A 102 -3.20 5.92 9.12
CA ILE A 102 -2.91 6.98 10.08
C ILE A 102 -4.13 7.88 10.29
N GLN A 103 -4.70 8.39 9.20
CA GLN A 103 -5.85 9.30 9.28
C GLN A 103 -6.55 9.49 7.94
N ARG A 104 -7.71 10.16 8.01
CA ARG A 104 -8.41 10.72 6.85
C ARG A 104 -7.88 12.10 6.54
N LEU A 105 -7.93 12.46 5.26
CA LEU A 105 -7.51 13.76 4.76
C LEU A 105 -8.65 14.41 3.99
N TYR A 106 -8.86 15.69 4.26
CA TYR A 106 -9.88 16.53 3.62
C TYR A 106 -9.25 17.78 2.97
N GLY A 107 -7.93 17.78 2.80
CA GLY A 107 -7.15 18.86 2.19
C GLY A 107 -5.84 18.35 1.63
N SER A 108 -5.18 19.21 0.86
CA SER A 108 -3.95 18.89 0.11
C SER A 108 -2.70 18.83 0.97
N ASP A 109 -2.68 19.53 2.11
CA ASP A 109 -1.47 19.72 2.89
C ASP A 109 -1.61 19.12 4.28
N LEU A 110 -0.55 18.49 4.74
CA LEU A 110 -0.56 17.76 5.99
C LEU A 110 0.85 17.73 6.61
N HIS A 111 0.92 17.99 7.90
CA HIS A 111 2.13 17.74 8.69
C HIS A 111 2.19 16.29 9.17
N ILE A 112 3.30 15.60 8.89
CA ILE A 112 3.61 14.26 9.39
C ILE A 112 4.62 14.38 10.53
N PRO A 113 4.20 14.12 11.79
CA PRO A 113 5.14 14.08 12.91
C PRO A 113 6.24 13.06 12.68
N GLY A 114 7.50 13.43 12.93
CA GLY A 114 8.65 12.57 12.68
C GLY A 114 8.59 11.20 13.37
N LYS A 115 7.90 11.11 14.52
CA LYS A 115 7.68 9.85 15.26
C LYS A 115 6.88 8.79 14.50
N LEU A 116 6.13 9.18 13.46
CA LEU A 116 5.36 8.26 12.60
C LEU A 116 6.24 7.57 11.56
N LEU A 117 7.45 8.07 11.35
CA LEU A 117 8.40 7.52 10.41
C LEU A 117 9.54 6.84 11.16
N LYS A 118 9.97 5.70 10.68
CA LYS A 118 11.12 4.96 11.22
C LYS A 118 12.43 5.43 10.55
N PRO A 119 13.59 5.27 11.19
CA PRO A 119 14.87 5.47 10.53
C PRO A 119 14.99 4.62 9.26
N GLY A 120 15.65 5.15 8.23
CA GLY A 120 15.84 4.47 6.96
C GLY A 120 14.63 4.59 6.03
N PHE A 121 14.13 3.48 5.54
CA PHE A 121 13.14 3.43 4.47
C PHE A 121 11.70 3.41 5.01
N ASN A 122 10.85 4.27 4.44
CA ASN A 122 9.43 4.35 4.75
C ASN A 122 8.60 4.36 3.47
N GLN A 123 7.35 3.92 3.59
CA GLN A 123 6.33 4.00 2.56
C GLN A 123 5.20 4.91 3.05
N VAL A 124 4.90 5.98 2.32
CA VAL A 124 3.78 6.88 2.57
C VAL A 124 2.80 6.73 1.40
N THR A 125 1.59 6.27 1.68
CA THR A 125 0.58 6.01 0.64
C THR A 125 -0.68 6.81 0.93
N VAL A 126 -1.26 7.39 -0.10
CA VAL A 126 -2.56 8.06 -0.06
C VAL A 126 -3.49 7.41 -1.08
N THR A 127 -4.69 7.05 -0.63
CA THR A 127 -5.78 6.52 -1.48
C THR A 127 -6.91 7.53 -1.58
N LEU A 128 -7.61 7.55 -2.72
CA LEU A 128 -8.84 8.33 -2.87
C LEU A 128 -10.05 7.46 -2.59
N ASN A 129 -10.91 7.93 -1.71
CA ASN A 129 -12.05 7.19 -1.19
C ASN A 129 -13.34 8.01 -1.33
N ALA A 130 -14.43 7.33 -1.64
CA ALA A 130 -15.77 7.90 -1.57
C ALA A 130 -16.20 8.13 -0.11
N HIS A 131 -17.30 8.82 0.12
CA HIS A 131 -17.79 9.12 1.46
C HIS A 131 -18.17 7.88 2.29
N ASP A 132 -18.57 6.79 1.64
CA ASP A 132 -18.85 5.49 2.27
C ASP A 132 -17.57 4.68 2.59
N HIS A 133 -16.39 5.27 2.39
CA HIS A 133 -15.06 4.66 2.52
C HIS A 133 -14.65 3.69 1.40
N SER A 134 -15.48 3.43 0.41
CA SER A 134 -15.05 2.67 -0.76
C SER A 134 -13.90 3.36 -1.46
N THR A 135 -12.93 2.60 -1.94
CA THR A 135 -11.77 3.13 -2.68
C THR A 135 -12.12 3.26 -4.16
N TRP A 136 -11.89 4.41 -4.75
CA TRP A 136 -12.04 4.61 -6.18
C TRP A 136 -11.03 3.77 -6.97
N SER A 137 -11.48 3.18 -8.08
CA SER A 137 -10.65 2.37 -8.98
C SER A 137 -10.94 2.62 -10.44
N ARG A 138 -9.97 2.30 -11.28
CA ARG A 138 -10.11 2.29 -12.74
C ARG A 138 -9.47 1.02 -13.30
N GLY A 139 -10.26 0.21 -14.01
CA GLY A 139 -9.81 -1.07 -14.55
C GLY A 139 -9.33 -2.03 -13.45
N GLY A 140 -10.04 -2.07 -12.33
CA GLY A 140 -9.70 -2.89 -11.17
C GLY A 140 -8.48 -2.41 -10.36
N LYS A 141 -7.88 -1.26 -10.70
CA LYS A 141 -6.75 -0.68 -9.98
C LYS A 141 -7.23 0.48 -9.12
N ARG A 142 -6.99 0.41 -7.80
CA ARG A 142 -7.30 1.51 -6.88
C ARG A 142 -6.54 2.77 -7.25
N ILE A 143 -7.20 3.92 -7.13
CA ILE A 143 -6.56 5.23 -7.33
C ILE A 143 -5.78 5.58 -6.06
N LEU A 144 -4.47 5.57 -6.16
CA LEU A 144 -3.55 5.86 -5.07
C LEU A 144 -2.22 6.43 -5.57
N ALA A 145 -1.52 7.11 -4.68
CA ALA A 145 -0.12 7.46 -4.88
C ALA A 145 0.71 7.03 -3.67
N THR A 146 1.97 6.70 -3.92
CA THR A 146 2.92 6.27 -2.90
C THR A 146 4.25 7.00 -3.06
N LEU A 147 4.78 7.48 -1.94
CA LEU A 147 6.17 7.89 -1.81
C LEU A 147 6.94 6.81 -1.06
N PHE A 148 8.05 6.40 -1.62
CA PHE A 148 9.08 5.67 -0.90
C PHE A 148 10.15 6.68 -0.46
N VAL A 149 10.30 6.81 0.85
CA VAL A 149 11.08 7.87 1.49
C VAL A 149 12.26 7.26 2.24
N GLN A 150 13.48 7.74 1.95
CA GLN A 150 14.68 7.35 2.67
C GLN A 150 15.13 8.50 3.56
N LEU A 151 15.13 8.30 4.89
CA LEU A 151 15.37 9.34 5.89
C LEU A 151 16.80 9.42 6.42
N ASP A 152 17.62 8.41 6.18
CA ASP A 152 19.01 8.30 6.65
C ASP A 152 20.01 9.14 5.81
N LYS A 153 19.53 9.82 4.77
CA LYS A 153 20.30 10.70 3.93
C LYS A 153 20.19 12.16 4.38
N LYS A 154 21.23 12.95 4.14
CA LYS A 154 21.20 14.39 4.40
C LYS A 154 20.06 15.07 3.64
N GLU A 155 19.88 14.69 2.39
CA GLU A 155 18.74 15.09 1.56
C GLU A 155 17.66 14.02 1.58
N LEU A 156 16.40 14.44 1.47
CA LEU A 156 15.28 13.54 1.41
C LEU A 156 15.25 12.88 0.03
N VAL A 157 15.41 11.55 -0.01
CA VAL A 157 15.30 10.77 -1.25
C VAL A 157 13.88 10.26 -1.38
N LEU A 158 13.21 10.67 -2.46
CA LEU A 158 11.82 10.32 -2.76
C LEU A 158 11.73 9.55 -4.07
N HIS A 159 11.05 8.39 -4.03
CA HIS A 159 10.60 7.69 -5.22
C HIS A 159 9.08 7.74 -5.27
N ARG A 160 8.51 8.31 -6.33
CA ARG A 160 7.07 8.52 -6.52
C ARG A 160 6.48 7.42 -7.37
N PHE A 161 5.32 6.94 -6.97
CA PHE A 161 4.51 6.01 -7.72
C PHE A 161 3.04 6.43 -7.66
N SER A 162 2.33 6.38 -8.79
CA SER A 162 0.90 6.62 -8.85
C SER A 162 0.23 5.59 -9.76
N THR A 163 -0.94 5.12 -9.38
CA THR A 163 -1.79 4.26 -10.21
C THR A 163 -2.73 5.04 -11.12
N SER A 164 -2.72 6.37 -11.01
CA SER A 164 -3.55 7.22 -11.86
C SER A 164 -3.25 6.96 -13.33
N PRO A 165 -4.28 6.94 -14.22
CA PRO A 165 -4.04 6.87 -15.65
C PRO A 165 -3.13 8.02 -16.06
N LEU A 166 -2.11 7.73 -16.83
CA LEU A 166 -1.24 8.76 -17.42
C LEU A 166 -2.12 9.66 -18.29
N GLY A 167 -2.43 10.85 -17.81
CA GLY A 167 -3.03 11.90 -18.60
C GLY A 167 -2.04 12.25 -19.71
N GLY A 168 -2.49 12.25 -20.99
CA GLY A 168 -1.65 12.57 -22.13
C GLY A 168 -0.85 13.85 -21.90
N ASN A 169 0.46 13.75 -22.11
CA ASN A 169 1.44 14.82 -22.24
C ASN A 169 1.41 15.94 -21.18
N LYS A 170 2.05 15.75 -20.05
CA LYS A 170 2.87 16.82 -19.47
C LYS A 170 4.33 16.46 -19.66
N GLN A 171 5.03 17.28 -20.44
CA GLN A 171 6.47 17.27 -20.57
C GLN A 171 7.10 17.19 -19.19
N ILE A 172 8.03 16.24 -19.03
CA ILE A 172 8.94 16.16 -17.90
C ILE A 172 9.51 17.55 -17.69
N ALA A 173 9.12 18.22 -16.60
CA ALA A 173 9.70 19.48 -16.22
C ALA A 173 11.18 19.24 -16.02
N LYS A 174 11.96 19.86 -16.88
CA LYS A 174 13.42 19.87 -16.92
C LYS A 174 13.91 20.22 -15.53
N LEU A 175 14.60 19.29 -14.87
CA LEU A 175 15.36 19.54 -13.66
C LEU A 175 16.24 20.77 -13.92
N SER A 176 15.95 21.85 -13.21
CA SER A 176 16.77 23.06 -13.22
C SER A 176 18.13 22.70 -12.65
N GLN A 177 19.15 22.76 -13.49
CA GLN A 177 20.54 22.66 -13.08
C GLN A 177 20.86 23.78 -12.09
N PRO A 178 21.63 23.54 -11.04
CA PRO A 178 22.07 24.61 -10.17
C PRO A 178 23.00 25.54 -11.00
N LYS A 179 22.72 26.82 -10.94
CA LYS A 179 23.64 27.85 -11.51
C LYS A 179 24.91 27.87 -10.70
N SER A 180 25.98 27.69 -11.40
CA SER A 180 27.37 27.92 -10.95
C SER A 180 27.60 29.36 -10.47
#